data_9b02a9206820fb0d548dae0126b59035
#
_entry.id   9b02a9206820fb0d548dae0126b59035
#
_cell.length_a   1.000
_cell.length_b   1.000
_cell.length_c   1.000
_cell.angle_alpha   90.00
_cell.angle_beta   90.00
_cell.angle_gamma   90.00
#
_symmetry.space_group_name_H-M   'P 1'
#
loop_
_entity.id
_entity.type
_entity.pdbx_description
1 polymer ?
#
loop_
_entity_poly.entity_id
_entity_poly.type
_entity_poly.pdbx_seq_one_letter_code
_entity_poly.pdbx_strand_id
1 'polypeptide(L)'
;MADTPVEKIKIGWFSFSCCEDNTIVMTEVMNDHWQEWKRIFDFRHARVLKSKNIMDAFDIAFIEGAIASPEQEAKVKDIRNRSKKLVAIGACAVTGLPAGQRNNFTPEQQSAIDFLVARFGALPRL
;
A
#
# COMPACT_ATOMS: atom_id res chain seq x y z
N MET A 1 17.35 35.20 10.41
CA MET A 1 17.30 34.54 9.12
C MET A 1 15.88 34.08 8.86
N ALA A 2 15.28 34.52 7.80
CA ALA A 2 13.99 33.98 7.39
C ALA A 2 14.22 32.53 6.96
N ASP A 3 13.64 31.57 7.67
CA ASP A 3 13.52 30.19 7.20
C ASP A 3 12.69 30.25 5.94
N THR A 4 13.34 30.07 4.79
CA THR A 4 12.65 29.84 3.53
C THR A 4 11.84 28.56 3.75
N PRO A 5 10.51 28.56 3.54
CA PRO A 5 9.72 27.36 3.70
C PRO A 5 10.23 26.33 2.71
N VAL A 6 10.90 25.31 3.20
CA VAL A 6 11.32 24.17 2.39
C VAL A 6 10.04 23.47 1.96
N GLU A 7 9.82 23.37 0.65
CA GLU A 7 8.69 22.62 0.13
C GLU A 7 8.81 21.15 0.55
N LYS A 8 7.84 20.69 1.34
CA LYS A 8 7.86 19.33 1.85
C LYS A 8 7.57 18.32 0.73
N ILE A 9 8.23 17.18 0.83
CA ILE A 9 7.99 16.05 -0.09
C ILE A 9 6.63 15.44 0.21
N LYS A 10 5.74 15.42 -0.77
CA LYS A 10 4.38 14.90 -0.65
C LYS A 10 4.41 13.38 -0.75
N ILE A 11 4.02 12.73 0.35
CA ILE A 11 4.04 11.27 0.49
C ILE A 11 2.62 10.71 0.48
N GLY A 12 2.42 9.65 -0.32
CA GLY A 12 1.28 8.75 -0.23
C GLY A 12 1.74 7.38 0.25
N TRP A 13 1.04 6.81 1.23
CA TRP A 13 1.25 5.46 1.73
C TRP A 13 -0.03 4.66 1.57
N PHE A 14 0.04 3.57 0.81
CA PHE A 14 -1.13 2.77 0.44
C PHE A 14 -0.91 1.30 0.74
N SER A 15 -1.86 0.71 1.46
CA SER A 15 -1.87 -0.74 1.73
C SER A 15 -2.98 -1.40 0.92
N PHE A 16 -2.64 -2.49 0.26
CA PHE A 16 -3.56 -3.36 -0.48
C PHE A 16 -3.72 -4.70 0.25
N SER A 17 -3.64 -5.82 -0.44
CA SER A 17 -3.81 -7.14 0.18
C SER A 17 -2.51 -7.60 0.84
N CYS A 18 -2.40 -7.41 2.16
CA CYS A 18 -1.21 -7.75 2.94
C CYS A 18 -1.51 -7.88 4.43
N CYS A 19 -0.48 -8.24 5.20
CA CYS A 19 -0.53 -8.25 6.67
C CYS A 19 -0.28 -6.88 7.31
N GLU A 20 0.04 -5.85 6.50
CA GLU A 20 0.40 -4.50 6.94
C GLU A 20 1.68 -4.40 7.79
N ASP A 21 2.54 -5.39 7.73
CA ASP A 21 3.77 -5.44 8.51
C ASP A 21 4.73 -4.29 8.18
N ASN A 22 4.85 -3.93 6.90
CA ASN A 22 5.67 -2.78 6.49
C ASN A 22 5.10 -1.45 7.02
N THR A 23 3.78 -1.32 7.12
CA THR A 23 3.13 -0.17 7.72
C THR A 23 3.47 -0.08 9.20
N ILE A 24 3.45 -1.20 9.93
CA ILE A 24 3.82 -1.27 11.34
C ILE A 24 5.28 -0.84 11.52
N VAL A 25 6.20 -1.44 10.76
CA VAL A 25 7.63 -1.08 10.80
C VAL A 25 7.84 0.39 10.46
N MET A 26 7.15 0.93 9.46
CA MET A 26 7.23 2.34 9.12
C MET A 26 6.81 3.24 10.29
N THR A 27 5.76 2.89 11.02
CA THR A 27 5.31 3.67 12.18
C THR A 27 6.31 3.60 13.34
N GLU A 28 6.97 2.46 13.53
CA GLU A 28 8.04 2.32 14.53
C GLU A 28 9.25 3.19 14.19
N VAL A 29 9.71 3.14 12.94
CA VAL A 29 10.82 4.00 12.47
C VAL A 29 10.45 5.48 12.58
N MET A 30 9.21 5.83 12.21
CA MET A 30 8.72 7.19 12.32
C MET A 30 8.72 7.70 13.76
N ASN A 31 8.42 6.85 14.73
CA ASN A 31 8.43 7.22 16.14
C ASN A 31 9.80 7.78 16.56
N ASP A 32 10.88 7.17 16.09
CA ASP A 32 12.24 7.61 16.38
C ASP A 32 12.65 8.87 15.59
N HIS A 33 12.07 9.09 14.43
CA HIS A 33 12.44 10.15 13.49
C HIS A 33 11.36 11.21 13.28
N TRP A 34 10.31 11.23 14.11
CA TRP A 34 9.15 12.09 13.90
C TRP A 34 9.48 13.58 13.78
N GLN A 35 10.39 14.08 14.61
CA GLN A 35 10.75 15.51 14.60
C GLN A 35 11.41 15.93 13.28
N GLU A 36 12.19 15.03 12.68
CA GLU A 36 12.82 15.24 11.39
C GLU A 36 11.81 15.07 10.25
N TRP A 37 11.06 13.96 10.26
CA TRP A 37 10.12 13.62 9.20
C TRP A 37 9.02 14.65 9.02
N LYS A 38 8.49 15.21 10.09
CA LYS A 38 7.47 16.26 9.98
C LYS A 38 7.98 17.57 9.36
N ARG A 39 9.31 17.77 9.31
CA ARG A 39 9.92 18.93 8.67
C ARG A 39 10.09 18.73 7.17
N ILE A 40 10.36 17.50 6.73
CA ILE A 40 10.69 17.18 5.33
C ILE A 40 9.55 16.54 4.57
N PHE A 41 8.63 15.87 5.24
CA PHE A 41 7.53 15.17 4.61
C PHE A 41 6.16 15.80 4.90
N ASP A 42 5.31 15.79 3.87
CA ASP A 42 3.88 16.03 3.96
C ASP A 42 3.15 14.70 3.63
N PHE A 43 2.68 14.01 4.65
CA PHE A 43 1.90 12.78 4.49
C PHE A 43 0.48 13.14 4.03
N ARG A 44 0.26 13.18 2.72
CA ARG A 44 -1.03 13.49 2.10
C ARG A 44 -2.04 12.37 2.28
N HIS A 45 -1.59 11.14 2.11
CA HIS A 45 -2.38 9.94 2.30
C HIS A 45 -1.59 8.91 3.12
N ALA A 46 -2.10 8.58 4.29
CA ALA A 46 -1.58 7.51 5.15
C ALA A 46 -2.66 7.17 6.18
N ARG A 47 -3.46 6.16 5.91
CA ARG A 47 -4.65 5.82 6.72
C ARG A 47 -4.30 5.53 8.17
N VAL A 48 -3.14 4.97 8.44
CA VAL A 48 -2.65 4.70 9.80
C VAL A 48 -2.35 5.98 10.60
N LEU A 49 -2.03 7.08 9.91
CA LEU A 49 -1.58 8.32 10.54
C LEU A 49 -2.67 9.41 10.56
N LYS A 50 -3.62 9.35 9.65
CA LYS A 50 -4.56 10.45 9.39
C LYS A 50 -5.97 9.95 9.21
N SER A 51 -6.92 10.63 9.83
CA SER A 51 -8.35 10.43 9.58
C SER A 51 -8.81 11.07 8.27
N LYS A 52 -8.19 12.19 7.87
CA LYS A 52 -8.46 12.85 6.59
C LYS A 52 -7.30 12.62 5.64
N ASN A 53 -7.56 11.90 4.56
CA ASN A 53 -6.59 11.58 3.53
C ASN A 53 -6.95 12.28 2.23
N ILE A 54 -5.91 12.74 1.52
CA ILE A 54 -6.04 13.49 0.27
C ILE A 54 -5.49 12.65 -0.87
N MET A 55 -6.27 12.53 -1.94
CA MET A 55 -5.88 11.88 -3.19
C MET A 55 -5.65 12.94 -4.27
N ASP A 56 -4.54 13.65 -4.18
CA ASP A 56 -4.17 14.63 -5.21
C ASP A 56 -2.85 14.24 -5.90
N ALA A 57 -1.80 15.00 -5.74
CA ALA A 57 -0.49 14.70 -6.33
C ALA A 57 0.50 14.29 -5.24
N PHE A 58 1.30 13.27 -5.55
CA PHE A 58 2.37 12.77 -4.68
C PHE A 58 3.72 12.93 -5.35
N ASP A 59 4.73 13.31 -4.59
CA ASP A 59 6.10 13.19 -5.06
C ASP A 59 6.54 11.72 -5.04
N ILE A 60 6.20 11.03 -3.95
CA ILE A 60 6.46 9.58 -3.80
C ILE A 60 5.21 8.91 -3.25
N ALA A 61 4.76 7.86 -3.91
CA ALA A 61 3.74 6.96 -3.38
C ALA A 61 4.37 5.60 -3.06
N PHE A 62 4.14 5.11 -1.84
CA PHE A 62 4.53 3.77 -1.39
C PHE A 62 3.33 2.84 -1.49
N ILE A 63 3.54 1.69 -2.11
CA ILE A 63 2.55 0.64 -2.26
C ILE A 63 3.00 -0.58 -1.46
N GLU A 64 2.17 -1.01 -0.54
CA GLU A 64 2.31 -2.23 0.25
C GLU A 64 1.20 -3.19 -0.12
N GLY A 65 1.51 -4.48 -0.20
CA GLY A 65 0.52 -5.50 -0.47
C GLY A 65 0.36 -5.87 -1.94
N ALA A 66 -0.27 -7.03 -2.17
CA ALA A 66 -0.54 -7.54 -3.50
C ALA A 66 -1.86 -6.97 -4.06
N ILE A 67 -1.95 -6.88 -5.36
CA ILE A 67 -3.17 -6.44 -6.05
C ILE A 67 -4.06 -7.66 -6.27
N ALA A 68 -5.19 -7.70 -5.59
CA ALA A 68 -6.05 -8.89 -5.50
C ALA A 68 -7.41 -8.74 -6.17
N SER A 69 -7.75 -7.57 -6.67
CA SER A 69 -9.05 -7.30 -7.30
C SER A 69 -8.94 -6.26 -8.41
N PRO A 70 -9.91 -6.23 -9.36
CA PRO A 70 -9.97 -5.19 -10.39
C PRO A 70 -10.05 -3.77 -9.80
N GLU A 71 -10.73 -3.59 -8.68
CA GLU A 71 -10.82 -2.29 -8.00
C GLU A 71 -9.46 -1.85 -7.47
N GLN A 72 -8.69 -2.78 -6.91
CA GLN A 72 -7.32 -2.50 -6.45
C GLN A 72 -6.39 -2.19 -7.62
N GLU A 73 -6.54 -2.89 -8.75
CA GLU A 73 -5.80 -2.59 -9.97
C GLU A 73 -6.09 -1.18 -10.48
N ALA A 74 -7.35 -0.80 -10.57
CA ALA A 74 -7.76 0.55 -10.97
C ALA A 74 -7.20 1.60 -10.01
N LYS A 75 -7.22 1.34 -8.72
CA LYS A 75 -6.69 2.24 -7.69
C LYS A 75 -5.18 2.41 -7.80
N VAL A 76 -4.42 1.35 -8.01
CA VAL A 76 -2.95 1.48 -8.14
C VAL A 76 -2.56 2.22 -9.42
N LYS A 77 -3.32 2.05 -10.50
CA LYS A 77 -3.12 2.84 -11.73
C LYS A 77 -3.39 4.33 -11.51
N ASP A 78 -4.45 4.67 -10.79
CA ASP A 78 -4.74 6.07 -10.42
C ASP A 78 -3.64 6.66 -9.54
N ILE A 79 -3.18 5.93 -8.53
CA ILE A 79 -2.06 6.34 -7.68
C ILE A 79 -0.79 6.56 -8.51
N ARG A 80 -0.50 5.64 -9.46
CA ARG A 80 0.65 5.78 -10.35
C ARG A 80 0.58 7.06 -11.18
N ASN A 81 -0.58 7.37 -11.72
CA ASN A 81 -0.78 8.58 -12.53
C ASN A 81 -0.63 9.88 -11.75
N ARG A 82 -0.90 9.84 -10.44
CA ARG A 82 -0.78 11.00 -9.53
C ARG A 82 0.59 11.15 -8.91
N SER A 83 1.49 10.19 -9.10
CA SER A 83 2.77 10.11 -8.41
C SER A 83 3.93 10.35 -9.37
N LYS A 84 4.91 11.15 -8.94
CA LYS A 84 6.17 11.28 -9.66
C LYS A 84 6.97 9.98 -9.60
N LYS A 85 7.04 9.38 -8.39
CA LYS A 85 7.67 8.08 -8.15
C LYS A 85 6.69 7.14 -7.45
N LEU A 86 6.71 5.88 -7.85
CA LEU A 86 5.98 4.80 -7.20
C LEU A 86 6.99 3.79 -6.66
N VAL A 87 6.87 3.45 -5.39
CA VAL A 87 7.75 2.50 -4.71
C VAL A 87 6.93 1.34 -4.20
N ALA A 88 7.20 0.14 -4.70
CA ALA A 88 6.67 -1.09 -4.14
C ALA A 88 7.54 -1.51 -2.94
N ILE A 89 6.91 -1.69 -1.78
CA ILE A 89 7.58 -2.06 -0.54
C ILE A 89 7.02 -3.38 0.00
N GLY A 90 7.93 -4.26 0.40
CA GLY A 90 7.61 -5.57 0.92
C GLY A 90 7.38 -6.63 -0.15
N ALA A 91 7.44 -7.91 0.25
CA ALA A 91 7.40 -9.03 -0.68
C ALA A 91 6.08 -9.12 -1.45
N CYS A 92 4.96 -8.84 -0.81
CA CYS A 92 3.64 -8.89 -1.47
C CYS A 92 3.53 -7.90 -2.64
N ALA A 93 4.04 -6.69 -2.48
CA ALA A 93 4.00 -5.67 -3.54
C ALA A 93 5.04 -5.94 -4.64
N VAL A 94 6.21 -6.47 -4.27
CA VAL A 94 7.34 -6.67 -5.20
C VAL A 94 7.20 -7.96 -5.99
N THR A 95 6.78 -9.06 -5.35
CA THR A 95 6.75 -10.41 -5.94
C THR A 95 5.35 -11.03 -5.99
N GLY A 96 4.38 -10.44 -5.32
CA GLY A 96 3.05 -11.02 -5.13
C GLY A 96 2.99 -12.11 -4.05
N LEU A 97 4.11 -12.48 -3.44
CA LEU A 97 4.20 -13.56 -2.45
C LEU A 97 4.33 -13.00 -1.03
N PRO A 98 3.78 -13.69 -0.01
CA PRO A 98 3.15 -15.02 -0.06
C PRO A 98 1.68 -15.02 -0.57
N ALA A 99 1.02 -13.87 -0.68
CA ALA A 99 -0.40 -13.80 -1.03
C ALA A 99 -0.72 -14.48 -2.38
N GLY A 100 0.16 -14.37 -3.36
CA GLY A 100 0.01 -14.95 -4.70
C GLY A 100 0.15 -16.48 -4.78
N GLN A 101 0.49 -17.17 -3.71
CA GLN A 101 0.62 -18.63 -3.69
C GLN A 101 -0.67 -19.33 -4.13
N ARG A 102 -1.83 -18.75 -3.84
CA ARG A 102 -3.13 -19.29 -4.26
C ARG A 102 -3.29 -19.40 -5.79
N ASN A 103 -2.52 -18.66 -6.58
CA ASN A 103 -2.53 -18.76 -8.03
C ASN A 103 -1.97 -20.10 -8.53
N ASN A 104 -1.20 -20.80 -7.69
CA ASN A 104 -0.55 -22.07 -7.99
C ASN A 104 -1.33 -23.27 -7.44
N PHE A 105 -2.52 -23.06 -6.90
CA PHE A 105 -3.35 -24.16 -6.41
C PHE A 105 -3.78 -25.08 -7.55
N THR A 106 -3.71 -26.39 -7.30
CA THR A 106 -4.28 -27.37 -8.20
C THR A 106 -5.80 -27.26 -8.24
N PRO A 107 -6.47 -27.81 -9.28
CA PRO A 107 -7.93 -27.84 -9.33
C PRO A 107 -8.57 -28.46 -8.09
N GLU A 108 -7.95 -29.49 -7.51
CA GLU A 108 -8.42 -30.17 -6.29
C GLU A 108 -8.29 -29.25 -5.07
N GLN A 109 -7.18 -28.55 -4.95
CA GLN A 109 -6.97 -27.57 -3.88
C GLN A 109 -7.94 -26.40 -4.02
N GLN A 110 -8.17 -25.93 -5.25
CA GLN A 110 -9.13 -24.86 -5.52
C GLN A 110 -10.55 -25.31 -5.15
N SER A 111 -10.95 -26.53 -5.52
CA SER A 111 -12.27 -27.08 -5.17
C SER A 111 -12.47 -27.21 -3.66
N ALA A 112 -11.42 -27.57 -2.91
CA ALA A 112 -11.48 -27.65 -1.45
C ALA A 112 -11.74 -26.27 -0.80
N ILE A 113 -11.32 -25.20 -1.47
CA ILE A 113 -11.50 -23.81 -1.01
C ILE A 113 -12.82 -23.22 -1.51
N ASP A 114 -13.32 -23.66 -2.66
CA ASP A 114 -14.52 -23.11 -3.32
C ASP A 114 -15.76 -23.15 -2.41
N PHE A 115 -15.87 -24.15 -1.59
CA PHE A 115 -16.92 -24.22 -0.58
C PHE A 115 -16.83 -23.08 0.45
N LEU A 116 -15.63 -22.70 0.88
CA LEU A 116 -15.41 -21.54 1.75
C LEU A 116 -15.64 -20.24 0.99
N VAL A 117 -15.20 -20.18 -0.24
CA VAL A 117 -15.39 -19.04 -1.14
C VAL A 117 -16.88 -18.79 -1.40
N ALA A 118 -17.66 -19.84 -1.67
CA ALA A 118 -19.11 -19.74 -1.85
C ALA A 118 -19.83 -19.18 -0.61
N ARG A 119 -19.28 -19.45 0.58
CA ARG A 119 -19.85 -19.00 1.83
C ARG A 119 -19.45 -17.57 2.20
N PHE A 120 -18.22 -17.14 1.88
CA PHE A 120 -17.64 -15.86 2.29
C PHE A 120 -17.37 -14.88 1.14
N GLY A 121 -17.73 -15.25 -0.08
CA GLY A 121 -17.49 -14.49 -1.30
C GLY A 121 -16.28 -14.96 -2.09
N ALA A 122 -16.28 -14.69 -3.38
CA ALA A 122 -15.21 -15.12 -4.27
C ALA A 122 -13.87 -14.43 -3.95
N LEU A 123 -12.81 -15.23 -3.87
CA LEU A 123 -11.45 -14.75 -3.79
C LEU A 123 -10.87 -14.66 -5.22
N PRO A 124 -10.64 -13.47 -5.78
CA PRO A 124 -10.03 -13.34 -7.08
C PRO A 124 -8.60 -13.89 -7.07
N ARG A 125 -8.08 -14.25 -8.24
CA ARG A 125 -6.66 -14.52 -8.41
C ARG A 125 -5.87 -13.23 -8.30
N LEU A 126 -4.68 -13.32 -7.75
CA LEU A 126 -3.73 -12.21 -7.66
C LEU A 126 -2.95 -12.02 -8.95
#